data_9b43fb10a7554a5682515e8694d0527a
#
_entry.id   9b43fb10a7554a5682515e8694d0527a
#
_cell.length_a   1.000
_cell.length_b   1.000
_cell.length_c   1.000
_cell.angle_alpha   90.00
_cell.angle_beta   90.00
_cell.angle_gamma   90.00
#
_symmetry.space_group_name_H-M   'P 1'
#
loop_
_entity.id
_entity.type
_entity.pdbx_description
1 polymer ?
#
loop_
_entity_poly.entity_id
_entity_poly.type
_entity_poly.pdbx_seq_one_letter_code
_entity_poly.pdbx_strand_id
1 'polypeptide(L)'
;MITNKKICILTSVHPAFDTRIFHKEAETLAKADYDVILIGQHNKNEIVDGVKIIALPTPKNRFERITKVLGMLFSLALKESANIYHFHDPELIPVGLLLKLLIPSSIIYDVHEDVSEGILTKEWLGNVNMRKIVSVFFHIFEQFSVKLFNRVIAATPHIEKKFPKSKTIALRNLPILELIDNVKATDCKNDKPVIIYAGGLARIRGIKEIIEAMEFVKDKAQLLLLGEWESEDFMEECESLEGWKYIKYLGFVPFGKHYSFVKIANIGMVNFFPLPNQEDALPTKCFEYMACSLPIVMSNFSYWQKVFGECALFANPYDVEDIAEKVLHLLDNPDKGKELGKKGRQLIEEKYSWEAEQRKLLDIYEEELAK
;
A
#
# COMPACT_ATOMS: atom_id res chain seq x y z
N MET A 1 9.18 -27.78 25.88
CA MET A 1 8.38 -28.03 24.66
C MET A 1 7.96 -26.67 24.15
N ILE A 2 8.55 -26.22 23.07
CA ILE A 2 8.09 -24.97 22.38
C ILE A 2 6.76 -25.35 21.77
N THR A 3 5.66 -24.99 22.43
CA THR A 3 4.33 -25.08 21.82
C THR A 3 4.36 -24.17 20.59
N ASN A 4 4.31 -24.77 19.41
CA ASN A 4 4.30 -24.05 18.14
C ASN A 4 3.12 -23.08 18.16
N LYS A 5 3.42 -21.78 18.34
CA LYS A 5 2.42 -20.73 18.52
C LYS A 5 1.75 -20.47 17.17
N LYS A 6 0.50 -20.90 17.04
CA LYS A 6 -0.25 -20.85 15.79
C LYS A 6 -0.91 -19.49 15.58
N ILE A 7 -0.70 -18.92 14.42
CA ILE A 7 -1.25 -17.64 13.98
C ILE A 7 -2.11 -17.86 12.74
N CYS A 8 -3.32 -17.30 12.72
CA CYS A 8 -4.23 -17.36 11.59
C CYS A 8 -4.52 -15.96 11.08
N ILE A 9 -4.01 -15.63 9.90
CA ILE A 9 -4.23 -14.36 9.20
C ILE A 9 -5.43 -14.54 8.29
N LEU A 10 -6.35 -13.55 8.29
CA LEU A 10 -7.63 -13.63 7.60
C LEU A 10 -7.82 -12.44 6.66
N THR A 11 -8.14 -12.73 5.41
CA THR A 11 -8.61 -11.71 4.45
C THR A 11 -9.69 -12.28 3.52
N SER A 12 -10.72 -11.48 3.27
CA SER A 12 -11.81 -11.81 2.35
C SER A 12 -11.75 -11.01 1.05
N VAL A 13 -11.00 -9.90 1.04
CA VAL A 13 -10.90 -8.95 -0.08
C VAL A 13 -9.61 -9.13 -0.86
N HIS A 14 -8.50 -9.30 -0.16
CA HIS A 14 -7.17 -9.32 -0.78
C HIS A 14 -6.80 -10.71 -1.32
N PRO A 15 -6.02 -10.79 -2.42
CA PRO A 15 -5.41 -12.05 -2.84
C PRO A 15 -4.44 -12.57 -1.77
N ALA A 16 -4.21 -13.89 -1.72
CA ALA A 16 -3.32 -14.48 -0.72
C ALA A 16 -1.89 -13.87 -0.77
N PHE A 17 -1.38 -13.55 -1.95
CA PHE A 17 -0.07 -12.91 -2.13
C PHE A 17 -0.14 -11.37 -2.13
N ASP A 18 -0.98 -10.79 -1.27
CA ASP A 18 -0.95 -9.35 -1.06
C ASP A 18 0.39 -8.89 -0.47
N THR A 19 0.84 -7.70 -0.86
CA THR A 19 2.14 -7.16 -0.48
C THR A 19 2.30 -6.99 1.03
N ARG A 20 1.26 -6.49 1.72
CA ARG A 20 1.29 -6.27 3.16
C ARG A 20 1.06 -7.58 3.91
N ILE A 21 -0.01 -8.28 3.53
CA ILE A 21 -0.52 -9.44 4.27
C ILE A 21 0.46 -10.62 4.17
N PHE A 22 0.90 -10.95 2.94
CA PHE A 22 1.79 -12.09 2.73
C PHE A 22 3.26 -11.70 2.86
N HIS A 23 3.75 -10.82 1.95
CA HIS A 23 5.19 -10.58 1.81
C HIS A 23 5.81 -9.83 3.00
N LYS A 24 5.01 -9.09 3.76
CA LYS A 24 5.50 -8.38 4.96
C LYS A 24 5.13 -9.14 6.23
N GLU A 25 3.85 -9.31 6.51
CA GLU A 25 3.41 -9.80 7.81
C GLU A 25 3.54 -11.31 7.94
N ALA A 26 2.93 -12.09 7.02
CA ALA A 26 2.94 -13.55 7.12
C ALA A 26 4.35 -14.15 7.00
N GLU A 27 5.16 -13.68 6.02
CA GLU A 27 6.54 -14.14 5.87
C GLU A 27 7.42 -13.75 7.08
N THR A 28 7.25 -12.53 7.63
CA THR A 28 8.00 -12.11 8.81
C THR A 28 7.71 -13.01 10.00
N LEU A 29 6.45 -13.36 10.21
CA LEU A 29 6.04 -14.26 11.30
C LEU A 29 6.53 -15.71 11.06
N ALA A 30 6.45 -16.21 9.83
CA ALA A 30 6.98 -17.53 9.49
C ALA A 30 8.52 -17.61 9.67
N LYS A 31 9.24 -16.56 9.28
CA LYS A 31 10.70 -16.42 9.52
C LYS A 31 11.06 -16.34 11.02
N ALA A 32 10.12 -15.93 11.85
CA ALA A 32 10.26 -15.90 13.32
C ALA A 32 9.75 -17.21 14.00
N ASP A 33 9.68 -18.30 13.24
CA ASP A 33 9.31 -19.64 13.71
C ASP A 33 7.87 -19.78 14.28
N TYR A 34 6.93 -18.92 13.85
CA TYR A 34 5.51 -19.11 14.12
C TYR A 34 4.88 -20.09 13.10
N ASP A 35 3.88 -20.86 13.54
CA ASP A 35 3.02 -21.66 12.65
C ASP A 35 1.96 -20.76 12.02
N VAL A 36 2.25 -20.25 10.81
CA VAL A 36 1.43 -19.23 10.14
C VAL A 36 0.50 -19.83 9.11
N ILE A 37 -0.79 -19.54 9.27
CA ILE A 37 -1.85 -19.89 8.34
C ILE A 37 -2.46 -18.62 7.79
N LEU A 38 -2.56 -18.53 6.47
CA LEU A 38 -3.23 -17.44 5.77
C LEU A 38 -4.48 -17.97 5.07
N ILE A 39 -5.66 -17.48 5.45
CA ILE A 39 -6.93 -17.78 4.78
C ILE A 39 -7.29 -16.58 3.91
N GLY A 40 -7.22 -16.73 2.58
CA GLY A 40 -7.42 -15.63 1.63
C GLY A 40 -7.77 -16.13 0.23
N GLN A 41 -8.08 -15.18 -0.67
CA GLN A 41 -8.44 -15.51 -2.07
C GLN A 41 -7.25 -16.14 -2.80
N HIS A 42 -7.41 -17.41 -3.18
CA HIS A 42 -6.40 -18.14 -3.94
C HIS A 42 -7.05 -19.29 -4.72
N ASN A 43 -6.30 -19.89 -5.67
CA ASN A 43 -6.81 -20.97 -6.52
C ASN A 43 -6.60 -22.38 -5.93
N LYS A 44 -5.70 -22.54 -4.94
CA LYS A 44 -5.36 -23.83 -4.32
C LYS A 44 -4.80 -23.66 -2.91
N ASN A 45 -4.88 -24.74 -2.11
CA ASN A 45 -4.15 -24.77 -0.85
C ASN A 45 -2.69 -25.11 -1.13
N GLU A 46 -1.77 -24.41 -0.52
CA GLU A 46 -0.33 -24.65 -0.65
C GLU A 46 0.46 -24.11 0.55
N ILE A 47 1.74 -24.43 0.61
CA ILE A 47 2.68 -23.85 1.57
C ILE A 47 3.73 -23.10 0.77
N VAL A 48 3.90 -21.80 1.06
CA VAL A 48 4.89 -20.94 0.40
C VAL A 48 5.62 -20.16 1.49
N ASP A 49 6.95 -20.17 1.45
CA ASP A 49 7.82 -19.46 2.39
C ASP A 49 7.49 -19.69 3.88
N GLY A 50 7.08 -20.93 4.20
CA GLY A 50 6.70 -21.32 5.56
C GLY A 50 5.27 -20.96 5.95
N VAL A 51 4.51 -20.27 5.10
CA VAL A 51 3.11 -19.88 5.32
C VAL A 51 2.17 -20.92 4.69
N LYS A 52 1.27 -21.50 5.48
CA LYS A 52 0.20 -22.39 5.00
C LYS A 52 -0.97 -21.56 4.46
N ILE A 53 -1.17 -21.56 3.16
CA ILE A 53 -2.28 -20.89 2.50
C ILE A 53 -3.49 -21.81 2.42
N ILE A 54 -4.64 -21.36 2.94
CA ILE A 54 -5.94 -22.00 2.77
C ILE A 54 -6.76 -21.14 1.81
N ALA A 55 -7.03 -21.67 0.64
CA ALA A 55 -7.64 -20.94 -0.46
C ALA A 55 -9.13 -20.68 -0.24
N LEU A 56 -9.52 -19.43 -0.41
CA LEU A 56 -10.89 -19.00 -0.57
C LEU A 56 -11.19 -18.73 -2.05
N PRO A 57 -12.40 -19.04 -2.53
CA PRO A 57 -12.78 -18.73 -3.90
C PRO A 57 -12.91 -17.21 -4.09
N THR A 58 -12.55 -16.73 -5.28
CA THR A 58 -12.81 -15.33 -5.66
C THR A 58 -14.33 -15.13 -5.81
N PRO A 59 -14.95 -14.21 -5.05
CA PRO A 59 -16.38 -13.98 -5.11
C PRO A 59 -16.77 -13.27 -6.40
N LYS A 60 -17.92 -13.65 -6.99
CA LYS A 60 -18.45 -13.02 -8.21
C LYS A 60 -18.94 -11.58 -7.98
N ASN A 61 -19.38 -11.28 -6.77
CA ASN A 61 -19.87 -9.97 -6.36
C ASN A 61 -19.79 -9.78 -4.83
N ARG A 62 -20.07 -8.58 -4.36
CA ARG A 62 -20.02 -8.22 -2.94
C ARG A 62 -21.00 -9.03 -2.07
N PHE A 63 -22.17 -9.37 -2.58
CA PHE A 63 -23.16 -10.15 -1.84
C PHE A 63 -22.66 -11.58 -1.58
N GLU A 64 -22.11 -12.25 -2.58
CA GLU A 64 -21.48 -13.56 -2.43
C GLU A 64 -20.31 -13.49 -1.43
N ARG A 65 -19.53 -12.44 -1.48
CA ARG A 65 -18.41 -12.25 -0.55
C ARG A 65 -18.90 -12.17 0.90
N ILE A 66 -19.87 -11.29 1.18
CA ILE A 66 -20.35 -11.05 2.55
C ILE A 66 -21.14 -12.26 3.11
N THR A 67 -21.80 -13.03 2.29
CA THR A 67 -22.62 -14.16 2.75
C THR A 67 -21.86 -15.47 2.72
N LYS A 68 -21.43 -15.91 1.55
CA LYS A 68 -20.85 -17.24 1.35
C LYS A 68 -19.36 -17.29 1.75
N VAL A 69 -18.57 -16.31 1.30
CA VAL A 69 -17.11 -16.31 1.53
C VAL A 69 -16.81 -16.06 3.01
N LEU A 70 -17.50 -15.11 3.67
CA LEU A 70 -17.32 -14.89 5.10
C LEU A 70 -17.71 -16.12 5.94
N GLY A 71 -18.82 -16.78 5.61
CA GLY A 71 -19.23 -18.01 6.31
C GLY A 71 -18.22 -19.14 6.16
N MET A 72 -17.66 -19.30 4.94
CA MET A 72 -16.62 -20.28 4.67
C MET A 72 -15.32 -19.95 5.43
N LEU A 73 -14.87 -18.68 5.38
CA LEU A 73 -13.70 -18.18 6.09
C LEU A 73 -13.84 -18.43 7.60
N PHE A 74 -14.98 -18.09 8.19
CA PHE A 74 -15.24 -18.32 9.61
C PHE A 74 -15.15 -19.80 9.97
N SER A 75 -15.77 -20.69 9.18
CA SER A 75 -15.70 -22.14 9.41
C SER A 75 -14.27 -22.69 9.32
N LEU A 76 -13.46 -22.19 8.38
CA LEU A 76 -12.07 -22.58 8.24
C LEU A 76 -11.22 -22.05 9.41
N ALA A 77 -11.41 -20.78 9.79
CA ALA A 77 -10.73 -20.18 10.92
C ALA A 77 -11.01 -20.95 12.23
N LEU A 78 -12.27 -21.31 12.50
CA LEU A 78 -12.65 -22.12 13.67
C LEU A 78 -11.89 -23.43 13.76
N LYS A 79 -11.72 -24.14 12.62
CA LYS A 79 -11.03 -25.45 12.57
C LYS A 79 -9.55 -25.34 12.93
N GLU A 80 -8.91 -24.21 12.63
CA GLU A 80 -7.49 -24.02 12.87
C GLU A 80 -7.16 -23.81 14.35
N SER A 81 -8.11 -23.34 15.18
CA SER A 81 -7.93 -23.15 16.64
C SER A 81 -6.63 -22.42 16.99
N ALA A 82 -6.40 -21.27 16.33
CA ALA A 82 -5.16 -20.50 16.47
C ALA A 82 -5.09 -19.71 17.80
N ASN A 83 -3.87 -19.44 18.25
CA ASN A 83 -3.62 -18.58 19.42
C ASN A 83 -3.93 -17.12 19.14
N ILE A 84 -3.65 -16.68 17.91
CA ILE A 84 -3.93 -15.31 17.43
C ILE A 84 -4.68 -15.41 16.10
N TYR A 85 -5.74 -14.63 15.97
CA TYR A 85 -6.38 -14.31 14.70
C TYR A 85 -6.12 -12.86 14.34
N HIS A 86 -5.52 -12.63 13.19
CA HIS A 86 -5.21 -11.31 12.65
C HIS A 86 -6.00 -11.10 11.36
N PHE A 87 -6.90 -10.12 11.31
CA PHE A 87 -7.73 -9.87 10.14
C PHE A 87 -7.59 -8.44 9.61
N HIS A 88 -7.70 -8.28 8.29
CA HIS A 88 -7.39 -7.05 7.57
C HIS A 88 -8.62 -6.29 7.05
N ASP A 89 -9.73 -6.97 6.79
CA ASP A 89 -10.86 -6.35 6.14
C ASP A 89 -11.94 -5.94 7.15
N PRO A 90 -12.54 -4.74 7.03
CA PRO A 90 -13.57 -4.26 7.96
C PRO A 90 -14.83 -5.14 7.97
N GLU A 91 -15.12 -5.84 6.88
CA GLU A 91 -16.22 -6.81 6.80
C GLU A 91 -15.99 -8.07 7.64
N LEU A 92 -14.75 -8.31 8.09
CA LEU A 92 -14.39 -9.41 9.00
C LEU A 92 -14.57 -9.04 10.49
N ILE A 93 -14.95 -7.80 10.84
CA ILE A 93 -15.23 -7.41 12.23
C ILE A 93 -16.21 -8.38 12.90
N PRO A 94 -17.37 -8.75 12.29
CA PRO A 94 -18.26 -9.75 12.89
C PRO A 94 -17.61 -11.12 13.10
N VAL A 95 -16.76 -11.55 12.17
CA VAL A 95 -16.01 -12.81 12.30
C VAL A 95 -15.03 -12.73 13.48
N GLY A 96 -14.30 -11.64 13.62
CA GLY A 96 -13.39 -11.39 14.75
C GLY A 96 -14.13 -11.42 16.10
N LEU A 97 -15.33 -10.81 16.19
CA LEU A 97 -16.18 -10.86 17.38
C LEU A 97 -16.64 -12.29 17.72
N LEU A 98 -17.07 -13.05 16.73
CA LEU A 98 -17.48 -14.46 16.92
C LEU A 98 -16.31 -15.34 17.36
N LEU A 99 -15.14 -15.20 16.73
CA LEU A 99 -13.93 -15.92 17.13
C LEU A 99 -13.55 -15.59 18.57
N LYS A 100 -13.59 -14.30 18.94
CA LYS A 100 -13.31 -13.86 20.31
C LYS A 100 -14.25 -14.47 21.35
N LEU A 101 -15.50 -14.68 20.98
CA LEU A 101 -16.51 -15.28 21.87
C LEU A 101 -16.35 -16.79 22.01
N LEU A 102 -15.95 -17.47 20.93
CA LEU A 102 -15.97 -18.94 20.83
C LEU A 102 -14.64 -19.61 21.16
N ILE A 103 -13.53 -18.90 21.00
CA ILE A 103 -12.18 -19.44 21.19
C ILE A 103 -11.39 -18.52 22.15
N PRO A 104 -10.64 -19.07 23.11
CA PRO A 104 -9.75 -18.29 23.99
C PRO A 104 -8.50 -17.87 23.22
N SER A 105 -8.63 -16.88 22.32
CA SER A 105 -7.59 -16.42 21.42
C SER A 105 -7.48 -14.89 21.46
N SER A 106 -6.32 -14.38 21.08
CA SER A 106 -6.12 -12.95 20.82
C SER A 106 -6.61 -12.58 19.43
N ILE A 107 -7.37 -11.49 19.34
CA ILE A 107 -7.88 -10.94 18.09
C ILE A 107 -7.16 -9.62 17.79
N ILE A 108 -6.54 -9.55 16.62
CA ILE A 108 -5.87 -8.37 16.09
C ILE A 108 -6.63 -7.88 14.86
N TYR A 109 -6.98 -6.61 14.84
CA TYR A 109 -7.61 -5.95 13.71
C TYR A 109 -6.60 -5.00 13.05
N ASP A 110 -6.25 -5.25 11.78
CA ASP A 110 -5.39 -4.37 10.98
C ASP A 110 -6.22 -3.44 10.10
N VAL A 111 -6.06 -2.15 10.32
CA VAL A 111 -6.83 -1.09 9.67
C VAL A 111 -5.97 -0.42 8.61
N HIS A 112 -6.27 -0.71 7.33
CA HIS A 112 -5.50 -0.19 6.20
C HIS A 112 -5.92 1.22 5.78
N GLU A 113 -7.21 1.53 5.92
CA GLU A 113 -7.79 2.80 5.49
C GLU A 113 -8.91 3.26 6.45
N ASP A 114 -9.24 4.52 6.38
CA ASP A 114 -10.41 5.06 7.08
C ASP A 114 -11.69 4.69 6.33
N VAL A 115 -12.29 3.58 6.72
CA VAL A 115 -13.51 3.08 6.08
C VAL A 115 -14.68 4.01 6.28
N SER A 116 -14.80 4.65 7.45
CA SER A 116 -15.91 5.58 7.73
C SER A 116 -15.85 6.81 6.82
N GLU A 117 -14.66 7.35 6.54
CA GLU A 117 -14.48 8.41 5.56
C GLU A 117 -14.65 7.90 4.12
N GLY A 118 -14.10 6.73 3.82
CA GLY A 118 -14.26 6.09 2.52
C GLY A 118 -15.73 5.81 2.14
N ILE A 119 -16.62 5.54 3.09
CA ILE A 119 -18.07 5.38 2.84
C ILE A 119 -18.68 6.66 2.26
N LEU A 120 -18.23 7.84 2.68
CA LEU A 120 -18.78 9.11 2.23
C LEU A 120 -18.54 9.36 0.72
N THR A 121 -17.52 8.76 0.14
CA THR A 121 -17.18 8.89 -1.29
C THR A 121 -17.86 7.84 -2.18
N LYS A 122 -18.52 6.81 -1.61
CA LYS A 122 -19.10 5.68 -2.36
C LYS A 122 -20.50 6.01 -2.88
N GLU A 123 -20.59 6.55 -4.09
CA GLU A 123 -21.86 6.98 -4.73
C GLU A 123 -22.92 5.86 -4.87
N TRP A 124 -22.50 4.62 -5.03
CA TRP A 124 -23.38 3.45 -5.10
C TRP A 124 -24.19 3.18 -3.81
N LEU A 125 -23.81 3.77 -2.67
CA LEU A 125 -24.58 3.73 -1.42
C LEU A 125 -25.76 4.72 -1.39
N GLY A 126 -26.00 5.48 -2.45
CA GLY A 126 -27.08 6.43 -2.58
C GLY A 126 -26.68 7.88 -2.33
N ASN A 127 -27.64 8.69 -1.87
CA ASN A 127 -27.40 10.11 -1.66
C ASN A 127 -26.49 10.42 -0.46
N VAL A 128 -26.02 11.66 -0.35
CA VAL A 128 -25.06 12.11 0.69
C VAL A 128 -25.58 11.83 2.11
N ASN A 129 -26.89 11.98 2.37
CA ASN A 129 -27.45 11.74 3.71
C ASN A 129 -27.42 10.25 4.06
N MET A 130 -27.72 9.37 3.12
CA MET A 130 -27.62 7.92 3.30
C MET A 130 -26.17 7.52 3.60
N ARG A 131 -25.21 8.05 2.82
CA ARG A 131 -23.77 7.79 3.04
C ARG A 131 -23.31 8.24 4.43
N LYS A 132 -23.78 9.41 4.91
CA LYS A 132 -23.49 9.89 6.27
C LYS A 132 -24.06 8.96 7.34
N ILE A 133 -25.29 8.50 7.19
CA ILE A 133 -25.92 7.57 8.13
C ILE A 133 -25.13 6.26 8.21
N VAL A 134 -24.80 5.68 7.04
CA VAL A 134 -24.03 4.42 6.97
C VAL A 134 -22.63 4.61 7.57
N SER A 135 -21.96 5.73 7.29
CA SER A 135 -20.65 6.06 7.84
C SER A 135 -20.67 6.14 9.37
N VAL A 136 -21.63 6.87 9.94
CA VAL A 136 -21.80 7.00 11.40
C VAL A 136 -22.10 5.63 12.04
N PHE A 137 -22.98 4.87 11.44
CA PHE A 137 -23.33 3.52 11.94
C PHE A 137 -22.11 2.59 11.92
N PHE A 138 -21.37 2.58 10.81
CA PHE A 138 -20.13 1.80 10.71
C PHE A 138 -19.10 2.24 11.75
N HIS A 139 -18.89 3.55 11.89
CA HIS A 139 -17.97 4.09 12.89
C HIS A 139 -18.31 3.64 14.32
N ILE A 140 -19.58 3.76 14.73
CA ILE A 140 -20.03 3.32 16.06
C ILE A 140 -19.79 1.81 16.24
N PHE A 141 -20.14 1.01 15.24
CA PHE A 141 -19.94 -0.45 15.26
C PHE A 141 -18.46 -0.83 15.37
N GLU A 142 -17.59 -0.19 14.57
CA GLU A 142 -16.15 -0.40 14.60
C GLU A 142 -15.55 -0.02 15.96
N GLN A 143 -15.87 1.17 16.49
CA GLN A 143 -15.38 1.63 17.78
C GLN A 143 -15.83 0.72 18.95
N PHE A 144 -17.05 0.20 18.89
CA PHE A 144 -17.53 -0.78 19.87
C PHE A 144 -16.75 -2.10 19.75
N SER A 145 -16.58 -2.62 18.56
CA SER A 145 -15.90 -3.88 18.28
C SER A 145 -14.43 -3.86 18.72
N VAL A 146 -13.74 -2.77 18.44
CA VAL A 146 -12.34 -2.55 18.83
C VAL A 146 -12.13 -2.64 20.36
N LYS A 147 -13.14 -2.22 21.17
CA LYS A 147 -13.03 -2.38 22.63
C LYS A 147 -12.92 -3.83 23.07
N LEU A 148 -13.50 -4.76 22.30
CA LEU A 148 -13.49 -6.20 22.55
C LEU A 148 -12.26 -6.91 21.99
N PHE A 149 -11.62 -6.34 20.99
CA PHE A 149 -10.38 -6.90 20.40
C PHE A 149 -9.17 -6.65 21.30
N ASN A 150 -8.14 -7.47 21.14
CA ASN A 150 -6.92 -7.38 21.94
C ASN A 150 -6.01 -6.24 21.46
N ARG A 151 -5.82 -6.14 20.12
CA ARG A 151 -4.98 -5.13 19.50
C ARG A 151 -5.60 -4.57 18.23
N VAL A 152 -5.17 -3.37 17.87
CA VAL A 152 -5.41 -2.73 16.58
C VAL A 152 -4.06 -2.38 15.98
N ILE A 153 -3.85 -2.76 14.75
CA ILE A 153 -2.74 -2.30 13.94
C ILE A 153 -3.29 -1.26 12.97
N ALA A 154 -2.64 -0.13 12.84
CA ALA A 154 -3.04 0.94 11.94
C ALA A 154 -1.97 1.17 10.89
N ALA A 155 -2.33 1.20 9.61
CA ALA A 155 -1.38 1.37 8.52
C ALA A 155 -0.71 2.75 8.50
N THR A 156 -1.32 3.75 9.16
CA THR A 156 -0.78 5.11 9.24
C THR A 156 -0.96 5.72 10.63
N PRO A 157 -0.10 6.69 11.03
CA PRO A 157 -0.28 7.46 12.27
C PRO A 157 -1.59 8.26 12.32
N HIS A 158 -2.20 8.59 11.17
CA HIS A 158 -3.50 9.25 11.11
C HIS A 158 -4.61 8.30 11.56
N ILE A 159 -4.62 7.07 11.03
CA ILE A 159 -5.58 6.02 11.41
C ILE A 159 -5.40 5.65 12.90
N GLU A 160 -4.15 5.53 13.37
CA GLU A 160 -3.84 5.22 14.77
C GLU A 160 -4.57 6.14 15.76
N LYS A 161 -4.64 7.44 15.46
CA LYS A 161 -5.29 8.44 16.33
C LYS A 161 -6.80 8.23 16.51
N LYS A 162 -7.44 7.45 15.63
CA LYS A 162 -8.89 7.17 15.68
C LYS A 162 -9.25 6.07 16.67
N PHE A 163 -8.27 5.32 17.16
CA PHE A 163 -8.46 4.17 18.04
C PHE A 163 -7.81 4.36 19.42
N PRO A 164 -8.19 3.54 20.43
CA PRO A 164 -7.64 3.66 21.78
C PRO A 164 -6.13 3.44 21.82
N LYS A 165 -5.37 4.42 22.27
CA LYS A 165 -3.88 4.38 22.33
C LYS A 165 -3.32 3.16 23.06
N SER A 166 -4.04 2.65 24.08
CA SER A 166 -3.59 1.49 24.87
C SER A 166 -3.58 0.17 24.12
N LYS A 167 -4.22 0.11 22.95
CA LYS A 167 -4.36 -1.10 22.14
C LYS A 167 -3.84 -0.94 20.70
N THR A 168 -3.55 0.29 20.28
CA THR A 168 -3.29 0.62 18.87
C THR A 168 -1.83 0.94 18.65
N ILE A 169 -1.26 0.40 17.60
CA ILE A 169 0.12 0.64 17.16
C ILE A 169 0.11 0.91 15.66
N ALA A 170 0.81 1.98 15.25
CA ALA A 170 1.02 2.23 13.82
C ALA A 170 2.12 1.31 13.27
N LEU A 171 1.75 0.49 12.27
CA LEU A 171 2.64 -0.37 11.50
C LEU A 171 2.57 0.05 10.03
N ARG A 172 3.54 0.83 9.59
CA ARG A 172 3.53 1.46 8.27
C ARG A 172 3.79 0.44 7.14
N ASN A 173 3.16 0.66 5.99
CA ASN A 173 3.34 -0.19 4.81
C ASN A 173 4.59 0.22 4.02
N LEU A 174 5.79 0.03 4.59
CA LEU A 174 7.07 0.44 4.02
C LEU A 174 7.67 -0.63 3.10
N PRO A 175 8.59 -0.27 2.18
CA PRO A 175 9.22 -1.22 1.26
C PRO A 175 10.10 -2.24 1.99
N ILE A 176 10.22 -3.43 1.40
CA ILE A 176 11.14 -4.49 1.81
C ILE A 176 12.45 -4.25 1.08
N LEU A 177 13.49 -3.84 1.80
CA LEU A 177 14.80 -3.51 1.20
C LEU A 177 15.47 -4.73 0.58
N GLU A 178 15.47 -5.85 1.29
CA GLU A 178 16.03 -7.11 0.80
C GLU A 178 15.44 -7.50 -0.55
N LEU A 179 14.11 -7.38 -0.71
CA LEU A 179 13.45 -7.67 -1.99
C LEU A 179 13.92 -6.72 -3.09
N ILE A 180 13.95 -5.41 -2.80
CA ILE A 180 14.37 -4.40 -3.77
C ILE A 180 15.82 -4.60 -4.18
N ASP A 181 16.72 -4.83 -3.23
CA ASP A 181 18.15 -4.97 -3.51
C ASP A 181 18.46 -6.19 -4.39
N ASN A 182 17.72 -7.29 -4.21
CA ASN A 182 17.86 -8.51 -4.98
C ASN A 182 17.29 -8.44 -6.40
N VAL A 183 16.40 -7.48 -6.70
CA VAL A 183 15.86 -7.32 -8.06
C VAL A 183 16.93 -6.73 -8.99
N LYS A 184 17.20 -7.39 -10.10
CA LYS A 184 18.08 -6.86 -11.14
C LYS A 184 17.37 -5.78 -11.96
N ALA A 185 18.09 -4.73 -12.31
CA ALA A 185 17.60 -3.75 -13.28
C ALA A 185 17.27 -4.43 -14.61
N THR A 186 16.23 -3.92 -15.29
CA THR A 186 15.90 -4.44 -16.63
C THR A 186 16.97 -4.06 -17.66
N ASP A 187 17.21 -4.95 -18.64
CA ASP A 187 18.14 -4.69 -19.76
C ASP A 187 17.56 -3.74 -20.83
N CYS A 188 16.49 -3.00 -20.49
CA CYS A 188 15.89 -2.06 -21.42
C CYS A 188 16.90 -0.96 -21.77
N LYS A 189 17.48 -1.02 -22.97
CA LYS A 189 18.33 0.06 -23.48
C LYS A 189 17.46 1.28 -23.74
N ASN A 190 17.74 2.34 -23.03
CA ASN A 190 17.13 3.65 -23.25
C ASN A 190 18.21 4.61 -23.72
N ASP A 191 18.01 5.21 -24.89
CA ASP A 191 18.94 6.19 -25.44
C ASP A 191 18.85 7.56 -24.73
N LYS A 192 17.81 7.74 -23.91
CA LYS A 192 17.51 8.98 -23.17
C LYS A 192 17.33 8.68 -21.68
N PRO A 193 17.53 9.68 -20.79
CA PRO A 193 17.15 9.59 -19.40
C PRO A 193 15.68 9.15 -19.22
N VAL A 194 15.42 8.38 -18.19
CA VAL A 194 14.11 7.79 -17.89
C VAL A 194 13.47 8.49 -16.69
N ILE A 195 12.28 9.01 -16.91
CA ILE A 195 11.37 9.44 -15.86
C ILE A 195 10.40 8.28 -15.63
N ILE A 196 9.98 7.98 -14.41
CA ILE A 196 9.07 6.88 -14.13
C ILE A 196 7.91 7.30 -13.25
N TYR A 197 6.72 6.80 -13.59
CA TYR A 197 5.59 6.71 -12.70
C TYR A 197 5.13 5.26 -12.61
N ALA A 198 5.07 4.70 -11.38
CA ALA A 198 4.59 3.35 -11.13
C ALA A 198 3.41 3.36 -10.14
N GLY A 199 2.28 2.77 -10.55
CA GLY A 199 1.05 2.68 -9.74
C GLY A 199 -0.19 3.00 -10.56
N GLY A 200 -1.38 2.93 -9.97
CA GLY A 200 -2.64 3.20 -10.68
C GLY A 200 -2.62 4.55 -11.39
N LEU A 201 -3.09 4.56 -12.63
CA LEU A 201 -3.13 5.74 -13.49
C LEU A 201 -4.50 6.40 -13.36
N ALA A 202 -4.61 7.36 -12.44
CA ALA A 202 -5.86 8.03 -12.08
C ALA A 202 -5.73 9.55 -12.15
N ARG A 203 -6.84 10.24 -12.39
CA ARG A 203 -6.90 11.71 -12.47
C ARG A 203 -6.38 12.36 -11.20
N ILE A 204 -6.80 11.85 -10.03
CA ILE A 204 -6.40 12.37 -8.73
C ILE A 204 -4.88 12.26 -8.46
N ARG A 205 -4.18 11.49 -9.26
CA ARG A 205 -2.73 11.29 -9.19
C ARG A 205 -1.97 12.12 -10.21
N GLY A 206 -2.64 13.09 -10.82
CA GLY A 206 -2.06 14.06 -11.73
C GLY A 206 -1.33 13.46 -12.94
N ILE A 207 -1.83 12.32 -13.45
CA ILE A 207 -1.21 11.62 -14.58
C ILE A 207 -1.27 12.47 -15.84
N LYS A 208 -2.39 13.16 -16.05
CA LYS A 208 -2.55 14.07 -17.20
C LYS A 208 -1.49 15.18 -17.18
N GLU A 209 -1.32 15.82 -16.04
CA GLU A 209 -0.37 16.92 -15.84
C GLU A 209 1.10 16.47 -16.00
N ILE A 210 1.41 15.23 -15.56
CA ILE A 210 2.72 14.63 -15.80
C ILE A 210 2.94 14.43 -17.31
N ILE A 211 1.92 13.97 -18.04
CA ILE A 211 2.01 13.76 -19.50
C ILE A 211 2.15 15.10 -20.23
N GLU A 212 1.35 16.09 -19.87
CA GLU A 212 1.43 17.45 -20.42
C GLU A 212 2.82 18.08 -20.16
N ALA A 213 3.39 17.86 -18.97
CA ALA A 213 4.75 18.35 -18.65
C ALA A 213 5.83 17.77 -19.57
N MET A 214 5.61 16.58 -20.16
CA MET A 214 6.55 16.01 -21.12
C MET A 214 6.66 16.82 -22.41
N GLU A 215 5.71 17.69 -22.75
CA GLU A 215 5.83 18.61 -23.88
C GLU A 215 6.98 19.63 -23.70
N PHE A 216 7.25 20.02 -22.46
CA PHE A 216 8.35 20.92 -22.12
C PHE A 216 9.69 20.16 -22.00
N VAL A 217 9.66 18.91 -21.55
CA VAL A 217 10.83 18.03 -21.43
C VAL A 217 11.28 17.54 -22.81
N LYS A 218 10.34 17.25 -23.71
CA LYS A 218 10.56 16.83 -25.12
C LYS A 218 11.57 15.67 -25.22
N ASP A 219 12.54 15.89 -26.09
CA ASP A 219 13.54 14.89 -26.41
C ASP A 219 14.63 14.67 -25.34
N LYS A 220 14.63 15.42 -24.24
CA LYS A 220 15.64 15.28 -23.17
C LYS A 220 15.45 13.98 -22.36
N ALA A 221 14.21 13.46 -22.26
CA ALA A 221 13.91 12.26 -21.49
C ALA A 221 12.70 11.51 -22.07
N GLN A 222 12.50 10.28 -21.62
CA GLN A 222 11.32 9.47 -21.87
C GLN A 222 10.60 9.17 -20.55
N LEU A 223 9.27 9.23 -20.53
CA LEU A 223 8.47 8.82 -19.36
C LEU A 223 8.01 7.36 -19.53
N LEU A 224 8.32 6.52 -18.54
CA LEU A 224 7.74 5.19 -18.39
C LEU A 224 6.51 5.27 -17.49
N LEU A 225 5.36 4.83 -17.99
CA LEU A 225 4.13 4.68 -17.23
C LEU A 225 3.87 3.20 -16.95
N LEU A 226 3.77 2.83 -15.67
CA LEU A 226 3.46 1.48 -15.19
C LEU A 226 2.19 1.54 -14.35
N GLY A 227 1.19 0.73 -14.71
CA GLY A 227 -0.05 0.61 -13.93
C GLY A 227 -1.28 0.42 -14.79
N GLU A 228 -2.41 0.34 -14.13
CA GLU A 228 -3.73 0.25 -14.78
C GLU A 228 -4.42 1.60 -14.75
N TRP A 229 -5.13 1.92 -15.82
CA TRP A 229 -5.94 3.12 -15.92
C TRP A 229 -7.21 3.01 -15.09
N GLU A 230 -7.66 4.11 -14.51
CA GLU A 230 -8.94 4.16 -13.77
C GLU A 230 -10.15 3.97 -14.68
N SER A 231 -10.06 4.35 -15.96
CA SER A 231 -11.04 4.15 -16.99
C SER A 231 -10.43 4.23 -18.40
N GLU A 232 -11.10 3.62 -19.39
CA GLU A 232 -10.73 3.73 -20.81
C GLU A 232 -10.83 5.18 -21.29
N ASP A 233 -11.89 5.91 -20.93
CA ASP A 233 -12.07 7.32 -21.29
C ASP A 233 -10.90 8.20 -20.84
N PHE A 234 -10.35 7.93 -19.65
CA PHE A 234 -9.20 8.69 -19.15
C PHE A 234 -7.90 8.32 -19.87
N MET A 235 -7.76 7.07 -20.25
CA MET A 235 -6.65 6.64 -21.10
C MET A 235 -6.67 7.34 -22.45
N GLU A 236 -7.82 7.33 -23.14
CA GLU A 236 -8.00 7.98 -24.44
C GLU A 236 -7.76 9.50 -24.38
N GLU A 237 -8.23 10.16 -23.30
CA GLU A 237 -7.93 11.57 -23.05
C GLU A 237 -6.42 11.81 -22.97
N CYS A 238 -5.69 11.00 -22.19
CA CYS A 238 -4.25 11.12 -22.04
C CYS A 238 -3.48 10.80 -23.32
N GLU A 239 -3.92 9.82 -24.11
CA GLU A 239 -3.33 9.46 -25.40
C GLU A 239 -3.43 10.57 -26.44
N SER A 240 -4.46 11.43 -26.33
CA SER A 240 -4.67 12.56 -27.23
C SER A 240 -3.72 13.74 -26.99
N LEU A 241 -2.99 13.76 -25.87
CA LEU A 241 -2.09 14.84 -25.49
C LEU A 241 -0.81 14.83 -26.33
N GLU A 242 -0.28 15.99 -26.67
CA GLU A 242 1.00 16.15 -27.39
C GLU A 242 2.19 15.51 -26.64
N GLY A 243 2.16 15.52 -25.32
CA GLY A 243 3.18 14.88 -24.47
C GLY A 243 3.23 13.36 -24.59
N TRP A 244 2.15 12.71 -25.06
CA TRP A 244 2.06 11.25 -25.17
C TRP A 244 3.13 10.64 -26.06
N LYS A 245 3.59 11.34 -27.08
CA LYS A 245 4.67 10.85 -27.98
C LYS A 245 6.02 10.60 -27.28
N TYR A 246 6.19 11.10 -26.06
CA TYR A 246 7.37 10.88 -25.22
C TYR A 246 7.15 9.80 -24.15
N ILE A 247 5.99 9.11 -24.18
CA ILE A 247 5.59 8.11 -23.21
C ILE A 247 5.88 6.70 -23.72
N LYS A 248 6.30 5.84 -22.82
CA LYS A 248 6.29 4.39 -22.99
C LYS A 248 5.38 3.78 -21.94
N TYR A 249 4.16 3.43 -22.32
CA TYR A 249 3.22 2.75 -21.45
C TYR A 249 3.52 1.25 -21.42
N LEU A 250 3.67 0.67 -20.20
CA LEU A 250 4.05 -0.72 -19.99
C LEU A 250 2.89 -1.57 -19.41
N GLY A 251 1.75 -0.93 -19.10
CA GLY A 251 0.63 -1.62 -18.47
C GLY A 251 0.91 -2.01 -17.03
N PHE A 252 0.12 -2.97 -16.54
CA PHE A 252 0.32 -3.54 -15.21
C PHE A 252 1.60 -4.36 -15.15
N VAL A 253 2.41 -4.05 -14.13
CA VAL A 253 3.63 -4.83 -13.84
C VAL A 253 3.47 -5.42 -12.43
N PRO A 254 3.61 -6.75 -12.27
CA PRO A 254 3.46 -7.42 -10.97
C PRO A 254 4.39 -6.85 -9.90
N PHE A 255 3.95 -6.96 -8.63
CA PHE A 255 4.74 -6.59 -7.47
C PHE A 255 6.14 -7.24 -7.51
N GLY A 256 7.13 -6.52 -7.07
CA GLY A 256 8.53 -6.92 -7.14
C GLY A 256 9.17 -6.67 -8.51
N LYS A 257 8.52 -7.06 -9.60
CA LYS A 257 9.05 -6.87 -10.96
C LYS A 257 9.16 -5.40 -11.37
N HIS A 258 8.25 -4.54 -10.91
CA HIS A 258 8.29 -3.10 -11.23
C HIS A 258 9.58 -2.42 -10.74
N TYR A 259 10.22 -2.93 -9.69
CA TYR A 259 11.51 -2.40 -9.22
C TYR A 259 12.62 -2.49 -10.26
N SER A 260 12.56 -3.48 -11.18
CA SER A 260 13.53 -3.58 -12.26
C SER A 260 13.48 -2.36 -13.20
N PHE A 261 12.32 -1.75 -13.37
CA PHE A 261 12.12 -0.52 -14.14
C PHE A 261 12.46 0.74 -13.31
N VAL A 262 12.12 0.75 -12.00
CA VAL A 262 12.49 1.85 -11.12
C VAL A 262 14.01 2.00 -11.05
N LYS A 263 14.74 0.89 -11.03
CA LYS A 263 16.23 0.89 -10.97
C LYS A 263 16.93 1.46 -12.19
N ILE A 264 16.28 1.51 -13.35
CA ILE A 264 16.85 2.16 -14.55
C ILE A 264 16.42 3.62 -14.71
N ALA A 265 15.51 4.09 -13.88
CA ALA A 265 15.01 5.45 -13.95
C ALA A 265 15.98 6.47 -13.35
N ASN A 266 15.87 7.70 -13.81
CA ASN A 266 16.63 8.85 -13.33
C ASN A 266 15.82 9.75 -12.43
N ILE A 267 14.48 9.78 -12.58
CA ILE A 267 13.55 10.61 -11.80
C ILE A 267 12.25 9.84 -11.58
N GLY A 268 11.76 9.81 -10.33
CA GLY A 268 10.44 9.30 -9.96
C GLY A 268 9.40 10.42 -9.86
N MET A 269 8.19 10.17 -10.35
CA MET A 269 7.09 11.15 -10.33
C MET A 269 6.00 10.77 -9.32
N VAL A 270 5.56 11.75 -8.50
CA VAL A 270 4.45 11.60 -7.55
C VAL A 270 3.61 12.88 -7.51
N ASN A 271 2.72 13.05 -8.47
CA ASN A 271 1.94 14.29 -8.64
C ASN A 271 0.48 14.11 -8.22
N PHE A 272 0.21 14.11 -6.91
CA PHE A 272 -1.16 13.96 -6.39
C PHE A 272 -1.83 15.34 -6.21
N PHE A 273 -3.16 15.39 -6.43
CA PHE A 273 -3.93 16.57 -6.11
C PHE A 273 -4.26 16.65 -4.61
N PRO A 274 -4.41 17.88 -4.06
CA PRO A 274 -4.70 18.09 -2.65
C PRO A 274 -6.14 17.67 -2.32
N LEU A 275 -6.30 16.43 -1.86
CA LEU A 275 -7.53 15.93 -1.27
C LEU A 275 -7.28 15.68 0.21
N PRO A 276 -8.30 15.83 1.08
CA PRO A 276 -8.11 15.73 2.54
C PRO A 276 -7.40 14.47 3.01
N ASN A 277 -7.61 13.34 2.34
CA ASN A 277 -6.97 12.06 2.63
C ASN A 277 -5.63 11.84 1.91
N GLN A 278 -5.19 12.74 1.04
CA GLN A 278 -3.94 12.64 0.29
C GLN A 278 -2.82 13.51 0.90
N GLU A 279 -3.15 14.70 1.36
CA GLU A 279 -2.16 15.64 1.91
C GLU A 279 -1.45 15.10 3.14
N ASP A 280 -2.16 14.36 3.99
CA ASP A 280 -1.64 13.76 5.22
C ASP A 280 -1.19 12.29 5.03
N ALA A 281 -1.40 11.70 3.84
CA ALA A 281 -0.94 10.36 3.52
C ALA A 281 0.51 10.38 2.99
N LEU A 282 1.23 9.29 3.19
CA LEU A 282 2.56 9.08 2.61
C LEU A 282 2.46 7.96 1.57
N PRO A 283 2.50 8.28 0.26
CA PRO A 283 2.40 7.28 -0.80
C PRO A 283 3.57 6.28 -0.74
N THR A 284 3.27 4.99 -0.78
CA THR A 284 4.28 3.91 -0.72
C THR A 284 5.33 4.03 -1.81
N LYS A 285 4.96 4.50 -3.01
CA LYS A 285 5.88 4.69 -4.13
C LYS A 285 7.02 5.69 -3.84
N CYS A 286 6.80 6.69 -2.96
CA CYS A 286 7.87 7.59 -2.55
C CYS A 286 9.00 6.81 -1.88
N PHE A 287 8.64 5.94 -0.95
CA PHE A 287 9.60 5.09 -0.24
C PHE A 287 10.25 4.05 -1.17
N GLU A 288 9.52 3.53 -2.15
CA GLU A 288 10.04 2.60 -3.16
C GLU A 288 11.07 3.28 -4.07
N TYR A 289 10.81 4.52 -4.49
CA TYR A 289 11.76 5.33 -5.25
C TYR A 289 13.01 5.66 -4.42
N MET A 290 12.82 6.10 -3.18
CA MET A 290 13.94 6.33 -2.24
C MET A 290 14.77 5.06 -2.03
N ALA A 291 14.14 3.90 -1.87
CA ALA A 291 14.81 2.62 -1.74
C ALA A 291 15.68 2.26 -2.96
N CYS A 292 15.30 2.72 -4.15
CA CYS A 292 16.08 2.59 -5.38
C CYS A 292 17.08 3.75 -5.59
N SER A 293 17.30 4.61 -4.60
CA SER A 293 18.15 5.82 -4.70
C SER A 293 17.70 6.79 -5.81
N LEU A 294 16.40 6.85 -6.10
CA LEU A 294 15.83 7.67 -7.14
C LEU A 294 15.39 9.03 -6.59
N PRO A 295 15.84 10.19 -7.14
CA PRO A 295 15.30 11.48 -6.79
C PRO A 295 13.85 11.58 -7.22
N ILE A 296 13.03 12.32 -6.47
CA ILE A 296 11.59 12.41 -6.68
C ILE A 296 11.19 13.85 -7.02
N VAL A 297 10.33 14.01 -8.02
CA VAL A 297 9.54 15.22 -8.22
C VAL A 297 8.12 14.93 -7.75
N MET A 298 7.63 15.72 -6.79
CA MET A 298 6.36 15.45 -6.13
C MET A 298 5.58 16.71 -5.78
N SER A 299 4.28 16.54 -5.44
CA SER A 299 3.41 17.66 -5.06
C SER A 299 3.93 18.39 -3.82
N ASN A 300 3.75 19.72 -3.78
CA ASN A 300 4.27 20.62 -2.75
C ASN A 300 3.45 20.64 -1.45
N PHE A 301 2.93 19.49 -1.00
CA PHE A 301 2.19 19.42 0.26
C PHE A 301 3.10 19.68 1.46
N SER A 302 2.63 20.47 2.41
CA SER A 302 3.42 20.87 3.58
C SER A 302 3.91 19.68 4.41
N TYR A 303 3.12 18.62 4.52
CA TYR A 303 3.51 17.40 5.22
C TYR A 303 4.59 16.62 4.46
N TRP A 304 4.46 16.53 3.12
CA TRP A 304 5.46 15.86 2.28
C TRP A 304 6.80 16.59 2.28
N GLN A 305 6.78 17.93 2.28
CA GLN A 305 8.01 18.74 2.39
C GLN A 305 8.76 18.45 3.70
N LYS A 306 8.04 18.25 4.81
CA LYS A 306 8.66 17.88 6.11
C LYS A 306 9.29 16.48 6.10
N VAL A 307 8.68 15.53 5.38
CA VAL A 307 9.14 14.13 5.36
C VAL A 307 10.21 13.90 4.30
N PHE A 308 10.04 14.48 3.11
CA PHE A 308 10.86 14.19 1.92
C PHE A 308 11.75 15.36 1.49
N GLY A 309 11.81 16.46 2.25
CA GLY A 309 12.52 17.70 1.85
C GLY A 309 14.00 17.54 1.52
N GLU A 310 14.64 16.49 2.06
CA GLU A 310 16.05 16.20 1.77
C GLU A 310 16.29 15.34 0.53
N CYS A 311 15.24 14.71 -0.03
CA CYS A 311 15.38 13.72 -1.11
C CYS A 311 14.44 13.96 -2.30
N ALA A 312 13.66 15.06 -2.30
CA ALA A 312 12.70 15.38 -3.36
C ALA A 312 12.75 16.87 -3.78
N LEU A 313 12.26 17.13 -4.98
CA LEU A 313 11.85 18.47 -5.42
C LEU A 313 10.32 18.55 -5.43
N PHE A 314 9.79 19.73 -5.14
CA PHE A 314 8.36 19.95 -4.97
C PHE A 314 7.82 20.88 -6.07
N ALA A 315 6.71 20.49 -6.67
CA ALA A 315 5.99 21.24 -7.68
C ALA A 315 4.53 21.45 -7.31
N ASN A 316 3.93 22.52 -7.76
CA ASN A 316 2.48 22.68 -7.71
C ASN A 316 1.82 21.64 -8.63
N PRO A 317 0.97 20.72 -8.10
CA PRO A 317 0.41 19.62 -8.89
C PRO A 317 -0.51 20.06 -10.04
N TYR A 318 -0.98 21.29 -10.03
CA TYR A 318 -1.81 21.88 -11.07
C TYR A 318 -1.03 22.67 -12.12
N ASP A 319 0.26 22.91 -11.90
CA ASP A 319 1.11 23.74 -12.75
C ASP A 319 2.07 22.87 -13.54
N VAL A 320 1.70 22.62 -14.80
CA VAL A 320 2.44 21.78 -15.73
C VAL A 320 3.86 22.32 -16.00
N GLU A 321 4.02 23.63 -16.04
CA GLU A 321 5.32 24.27 -16.27
C GLU A 321 6.24 24.13 -15.05
N ASP A 322 5.69 24.27 -13.82
CA ASP A 322 6.45 24.05 -12.58
C ASP A 322 6.89 22.58 -12.47
N ILE A 323 5.99 21.62 -12.80
CA ILE A 323 6.35 20.19 -12.86
C ILE A 323 7.53 19.97 -13.84
N ALA A 324 7.41 20.50 -15.05
CA ALA A 324 8.45 20.39 -16.07
C ALA A 324 9.76 21.05 -15.65
N GLU A 325 9.71 22.23 -15.01
CA GLU A 325 10.89 22.94 -14.48
C GLU A 325 11.67 22.07 -13.49
N LYS A 326 10.99 21.42 -12.54
CA LYS A 326 11.67 20.54 -11.55
C LYS A 326 12.27 19.30 -12.20
N VAL A 327 11.60 18.73 -13.20
CA VAL A 327 12.13 17.62 -14.00
C VAL A 327 13.38 18.06 -14.78
N LEU A 328 13.29 19.16 -15.52
CA LEU A 328 14.41 19.72 -16.29
C LEU A 328 15.59 20.08 -15.38
N HIS A 329 15.32 20.64 -14.21
CA HIS A 329 16.36 20.94 -13.22
C HIS A 329 17.17 19.69 -12.85
N LEU A 330 16.52 18.53 -12.62
CA LEU A 330 17.23 17.28 -12.32
C LEU A 330 17.94 16.69 -13.52
N LEU A 331 17.37 16.82 -14.72
CA LEU A 331 18.00 16.34 -15.96
C LEU A 331 19.25 17.16 -16.30
N ASP A 332 19.22 18.47 -16.11
CA ASP A 332 20.33 19.37 -16.38
C ASP A 332 21.37 19.35 -15.23
N ASN A 333 21.03 18.83 -14.05
CA ASN A 333 21.90 18.72 -12.88
C ASN A 333 21.93 17.28 -12.31
N PRO A 334 22.48 16.28 -13.04
CA PRO A 334 22.42 14.87 -12.64
C PRO A 334 23.11 14.58 -11.30
N ASP A 335 24.13 15.36 -10.91
CA ASP A 335 24.80 15.19 -9.63
C ASP A 335 23.91 15.61 -8.45
N LYS A 336 23.05 16.61 -8.64
CA LYS A 336 22.00 16.97 -7.67
C LYS A 336 20.99 15.83 -7.52
N GLY A 337 20.57 15.23 -8.63
CA GLY A 337 19.71 14.05 -8.61
C GLY A 337 20.32 12.90 -7.81
N LYS A 338 21.61 12.58 -8.03
CA LYS A 338 22.33 11.54 -7.26
C LYS A 338 22.42 11.87 -5.77
N GLU A 339 22.67 13.14 -5.42
CA GLU A 339 22.69 13.58 -4.01
C GLU A 339 21.35 13.33 -3.33
N LEU A 340 20.23 13.76 -3.94
CA LEU A 340 18.87 13.56 -3.42
C LEU A 340 18.53 12.08 -3.31
N GLY A 341 18.82 11.29 -4.34
CA GLY A 341 18.60 9.84 -4.33
C GLY A 341 19.38 9.14 -3.21
N LYS A 342 20.66 9.50 -3.00
CA LYS A 342 21.47 8.96 -1.91
C LYS A 342 20.90 9.29 -0.53
N LYS A 343 20.46 10.53 -0.31
CA LYS A 343 19.80 10.93 0.94
C LYS A 343 18.49 10.17 1.14
N GLY A 344 17.70 9.99 0.07
CA GLY A 344 16.49 9.17 0.12
C GLY A 344 16.80 7.74 0.56
N ARG A 345 17.78 7.09 -0.04
CA ARG A 345 18.19 5.73 0.32
C ARG A 345 18.65 5.64 1.79
N GLN A 346 19.43 6.58 2.26
CA GLN A 346 19.86 6.63 3.66
C GLN A 346 18.66 6.72 4.62
N LEU A 347 17.69 7.58 4.33
CA LEU A 347 16.47 7.70 5.15
C LEU A 347 15.65 6.39 5.17
N ILE A 348 15.62 5.64 4.06
CA ILE A 348 14.97 4.33 4.02
C ILE A 348 15.69 3.34 4.94
N GLU A 349 17.01 3.23 4.83
CA GLU A 349 17.82 2.30 5.63
C GLU A 349 17.69 2.60 7.13
N GLU A 350 17.67 3.88 7.51
CA GLU A 350 17.60 4.31 8.90
C GLU A 350 16.19 4.23 9.50
N LYS A 351 15.11 4.45 8.69
CA LYS A 351 13.81 4.77 9.28
C LYS A 351 12.58 4.27 8.52
N TYR A 352 12.66 4.07 7.21
CA TYR A 352 11.47 3.88 6.38
C TYR A 352 11.51 2.58 5.58
N SER A 353 12.04 1.50 6.16
CA SER A 353 12.01 0.16 5.60
C SER A 353 11.09 -0.78 6.38
N TRP A 354 10.68 -1.88 5.76
CA TRP A 354 9.94 -2.93 6.46
C TRP A 354 10.81 -3.56 7.55
N GLU A 355 12.09 -3.71 7.31
CA GLU A 355 13.05 -4.24 8.27
C GLU A 355 13.10 -3.42 9.58
N ALA A 356 12.84 -2.11 9.50
CA ALA A 356 12.70 -1.25 10.67
C ALA A 356 11.31 -1.38 11.35
N GLU A 357 10.25 -1.67 10.58
CA GLU A 357 8.88 -1.80 11.11
C GLU A 357 8.57 -3.21 11.62
N GLN A 358 9.15 -4.26 11.03
CA GLN A 358 8.83 -5.65 11.36
C GLN A 358 9.04 -5.99 12.84
N ARG A 359 9.98 -5.32 13.52
CA ARG A 359 10.19 -5.53 14.95
C ARG A 359 8.95 -5.18 15.76
N LYS A 360 8.24 -4.11 15.41
CA LYS A 360 6.98 -3.74 16.06
C LYS A 360 5.92 -4.82 15.89
N LEU A 361 5.85 -5.44 14.70
CA LEU A 361 4.94 -6.56 14.46
C LEU A 361 5.27 -7.72 15.41
N LEU A 362 6.51 -8.14 15.47
CA LEU A 362 6.95 -9.23 16.34
C LEU A 362 6.68 -8.94 17.83
N ASP A 363 6.98 -7.73 18.30
CA ASP A 363 6.72 -7.31 19.68
C ASP A 363 5.22 -7.42 20.04
N ILE A 364 4.31 -7.03 19.12
CA ILE A 364 2.86 -7.18 19.30
C ILE A 364 2.48 -8.65 19.52
N TYR A 365 3.02 -9.55 18.71
CA TYR A 365 2.70 -10.98 18.78
C TYR A 365 3.32 -11.63 20.03
N GLU A 366 4.54 -11.28 20.38
CA GLU A 366 5.19 -11.74 21.62
C GLU A 366 4.37 -11.34 22.85
N GLU A 367 3.93 -10.07 22.93
CA GLU A 367 3.09 -9.56 24.02
C GLU A 367 1.73 -10.26 24.11
N GLU A 368 1.07 -10.53 22.97
CA GLU A 368 -0.25 -11.19 22.97
C GLU A 368 -0.15 -12.68 23.31
N LEU A 369 0.94 -13.34 22.97
CA LEU A 369 1.20 -14.75 23.30
C LEU A 369 1.72 -14.97 24.72
N ALA A 370 2.16 -13.92 25.40
CA ALA A 370 2.59 -13.97 26.78
C ALA A 370 1.44 -13.84 27.80
N LYS A 371 0.24 -13.46 27.37
CA LYS A 371 -0.98 -13.34 28.18
C LYS A 371 -1.68 -14.66 28.37
#